data_c7e2f3e603aec75f3a7d981e967734f8
#
_entry.id   c7e2f3e603aec75f3a7d981e967734f8
#
_cell.length_a   1.000
_cell.length_b   1.000
_cell.length_c   1.000
_cell.angle_alpha   90.00
_cell.angle_beta   90.00
_cell.angle_gamma   90.00
#
_symmetry.space_group_name_H-M   'P 1'
#
loop_
_entity.id
_entity.type
_entity.pdbx_description
1 polymer ?
#
loop_
_entity_poly.entity_id
_entity_poly.type
_entity_poly.pdbx_seq_one_letter_code
_entity_poly.pdbx_strand_id
1 'polypeptide(L)'
;MRALYAAAMLTLCSLLLPGPAAAQTVELKLGHVGSPGSLFDLSATEFAKRVKEKTGGKVVIQVYGASQLGDDTELLQKVKLGTVDLALPSTVMSSVVPAFGLFEMPYLVKDREHMKRIDKEIVWPTLVPIAEKAGYRVLATWENGFRQITNNLRPIKGPDDLKGIKLRVPKGKWRVKMFQSYGASPSAMGLSEVFVALQTGVMDGEENPLTQIYTSKFQEVQKYLSLTDHVYTPAYVVASPRKFDGLPEAVRKQIQQAAQETQPFVYETGAKMDEDLLGKLERGGMKVNQADKQAFQKASKPVYDNFSTEVPNGKQMIEKAIALGSGK
;
A
#
# COMPACT_ATOMS: atom_id res chain seq x y z
N MET A 1 29.48 67.65 61.14
CA MET A 1 29.46 66.19 61.33
C MET A 1 28.58 65.55 60.25
N ARG A 2 29.17 65.05 59.17
CA ARG A 2 28.45 64.42 58.06
C ARG A 2 28.93 62.97 57.99
N ALA A 3 28.04 62.05 58.29
CA ALA A 3 28.30 60.61 58.15
C ALA A 3 27.93 60.17 56.73
N LEU A 4 28.88 59.60 56.00
CA LEU A 4 28.69 58.97 54.68
C LEU A 4 28.21 57.55 54.90
N TYR A 5 27.04 57.20 54.32
CA TYR A 5 26.59 55.84 54.14
C TYR A 5 27.00 55.35 52.72
N ALA A 6 27.95 54.43 52.66
CA ALA A 6 28.27 53.73 51.45
C ALA A 6 27.35 52.51 51.31
N ALA A 7 26.40 52.54 50.36
CA ALA A 7 25.57 51.41 50.01
C ALA A 7 26.29 50.52 48.97
N ALA A 8 26.68 49.34 49.36
CA ALA A 8 27.22 48.32 48.47
C ALA A 8 26.05 47.67 47.69
N MET A 9 25.91 47.97 46.43
CA MET A 9 25.03 47.20 45.49
C MET A 9 25.74 45.90 45.08
N LEU A 10 25.30 44.78 45.67
CA LEU A 10 25.64 43.44 45.14
C LEU A 10 24.74 43.20 43.92
N THR A 11 25.33 43.28 42.74
CA THR A 11 24.67 42.86 41.46
C THR A 11 24.71 41.31 41.40
N LEU A 12 23.56 40.70 41.68
CA LEU A 12 23.35 39.27 41.54
C LEU A 12 23.22 38.95 40.06
N CYS A 13 24.30 38.58 39.38
CA CYS A 13 24.32 38.10 38.02
C CYS A 13 23.75 36.68 37.96
N SER A 14 22.44 36.54 37.80
CA SER A 14 21.76 35.26 37.62
C SER A 14 22.24 34.68 36.28
N LEU A 15 23.15 33.70 36.33
CA LEU A 15 23.50 32.84 35.22
C LEU A 15 22.22 32.05 34.81
N LEU A 16 21.48 32.55 33.85
CA LEU A 16 20.48 31.80 33.09
C LEU A 16 21.23 30.72 32.28
N LEU A 17 21.42 29.54 32.88
CA LEU A 17 21.79 28.36 32.15
C LEU A 17 20.68 28.12 31.12
N PRO A 18 21.00 28.02 29.80
CA PRO A 18 19.98 27.62 28.82
C PRO A 18 19.53 26.22 29.24
N GLY A 19 18.26 26.13 29.66
CA GLY A 19 17.62 24.83 29.86
C GLY A 19 17.72 24.01 28.58
N PRO A 20 17.76 22.67 28.66
CA PRO A 20 17.79 21.84 27.45
C PRO A 20 16.62 22.27 26.55
N ALA A 21 16.94 22.84 25.40
CA ALA A 21 15.93 23.16 24.41
C ALA A 21 15.19 21.84 24.12
N ALA A 22 13.94 21.75 24.51
CA ALA A 22 13.09 20.61 24.17
C ALA A 22 13.16 20.47 22.65
N ALA A 23 13.79 19.38 22.17
CA ALA A 23 13.93 19.14 20.76
C ALA A 23 12.51 19.10 20.18
N GLN A 24 12.20 20.03 19.28
CA GLN A 24 10.87 20.13 18.68
C GLN A 24 10.53 18.81 18.02
N THR A 25 9.45 18.17 18.47
CA THR A 25 8.97 16.92 17.89
C THR A 25 8.51 17.19 16.45
N VAL A 26 9.01 16.41 15.51
CA VAL A 26 8.58 16.43 14.11
C VAL A 26 7.35 15.56 13.97
N GLU A 27 6.24 16.12 13.53
CA GLU A 27 5.04 15.37 13.20
C GLU A 27 4.97 15.11 11.70
N LEU A 28 4.74 13.84 11.31
CA LEU A 28 4.57 13.41 9.93
C LEU A 28 3.18 12.80 9.76
N LYS A 29 2.50 13.15 8.66
CA LYS A 29 1.18 12.61 8.31
C LYS A 29 1.36 11.44 7.35
N LEU A 30 0.82 10.26 7.71
CA LEU A 30 0.75 9.09 6.85
C LEU A 30 -0.70 8.82 6.48
N GLY A 31 -1.02 8.86 5.17
CA GLY A 31 -2.34 8.54 4.64
C GLY A 31 -2.42 7.16 3.99
N HIS A 32 -3.54 6.45 4.19
CA HIS A 32 -3.87 5.22 3.48
C HIS A 32 -5.39 5.02 3.33
N VAL A 33 -5.78 4.12 2.41
CA VAL A 33 -7.20 3.89 2.08
C VAL A 33 -7.84 2.76 2.90
N GLY A 34 -7.05 1.94 3.59
CA GLY A 34 -7.54 0.79 4.34
C GLY A 34 -8.41 1.20 5.53
N SER A 35 -9.50 0.45 5.74
CA SER A 35 -10.38 0.62 6.90
C SER A 35 -9.68 0.25 8.21
N PRO A 36 -10.18 0.70 9.37
CA PRO A 36 -9.64 0.29 10.66
C PRO A 36 -9.55 -1.24 10.80
N GLY A 37 -8.42 -1.73 11.31
CA GLY A 37 -8.14 -3.16 11.44
C GLY A 37 -7.72 -3.86 10.13
N SER A 38 -7.63 -3.17 9.01
CA SER A 38 -7.05 -3.71 7.77
C SER A 38 -5.54 -3.91 7.92
N LEU A 39 -4.94 -4.72 7.03
CA LEU A 39 -3.49 -4.89 7.01
C LEU A 39 -2.76 -3.55 6.87
N PHE A 40 -3.30 -2.60 6.09
CA PHE A 40 -2.74 -1.25 5.97
C PHE A 40 -2.74 -0.49 7.29
N ASP A 41 -3.86 -0.52 8.01
CA ASP A 41 -4.01 0.17 9.30
C ASP A 41 -3.07 -0.40 10.37
N LEU A 42 -3.02 -1.73 10.49
CA LEU A 42 -2.13 -2.41 11.43
C LEU A 42 -0.65 -2.15 11.11
N SER A 43 -0.29 -2.21 9.83
CA SER A 43 1.09 -1.98 9.38
C SER A 43 1.54 -0.53 9.57
N ALA A 44 0.68 0.43 9.25
CA ALA A 44 0.95 1.86 9.44
C ALA A 44 1.10 2.21 10.93
N THR A 45 0.26 1.61 11.78
CA THR A 45 0.32 1.78 13.25
C THR A 45 1.61 1.21 13.83
N GLU A 46 2.00 0.00 13.43
CA GLU A 46 3.26 -0.61 13.89
C GLU A 46 4.47 0.19 13.40
N PHE A 47 4.45 0.68 12.17
CA PHE A 47 5.50 1.55 11.64
C PHE A 47 5.62 2.86 12.43
N ALA A 48 4.51 3.52 12.71
CA ALA A 48 4.47 4.75 13.51
C ALA A 48 5.08 4.53 14.90
N LYS A 49 4.74 3.41 15.55
CA LYS A 49 5.31 2.99 16.83
C LYS A 49 6.82 2.83 16.74
N ARG A 50 7.32 2.06 15.75
CA ARG A 50 8.77 1.83 15.55
C ARG A 50 9.54 3.11 15.28
N VAL A 51 8.98 4.02 14.49
CA VAL A 51 9.60 5.34 14.24
C VAL A 51 9.72 6.13 15.53
N LYS A 52 8.66 6.19 16.34
CA LYS A 52 8.68 6.88 17.63
C LYS A 52 9.76 6.29 18.55
N GLU A 53 9.85 4.96 18.66
CA GLU A 53 10.84 4.28 19.49
C GLU A 53 12.26 4.55 18.98
N LYS A 54 12.55 4.33 17.67
CA LYS A 54 13.89 4.52 17.10
C LYS A 54 14.39 5.95 17.19
N THR A 55 13.49 6.92 17.11
CA THR A 55 13.85 8.34 17.16
C THR A 55 13.83 8.91 18.59
N GLY A 56 13.55 8.07 19.61
CA GLY A 56 13.40 8.53 20.99
C GLY A 56 12.30 9.59 21.15
N GLY A 57 11.19 9.46 20.38
CA GLY A 57 10.07 10.39 20.38
C GLY A 57 10.29 11.69 19.59
N LYS A 58 11.44 11.86 18.94
CA LYS A 58 11.72 13.06 18.12
C LYS A 58 10.85 13.14 16.85
N VAL A 59 10.38 11.99 16.35
CA VAL A 59 9.46 11.91 15.23
C VAL A 59 8.22 11.12 15.65
N VAL A 60 7.06 11.69 15.36
CA VAL A 60 5.74 11.06 15.57
C VAL A 60 5.02 11.02 14.23
N ILE A 61 4.56 9.82 13.82
CA ILE A 61 3.74 9.65 12.63
C ILE A 61 2.27 9.60 13.07
N GLN A 62 1.48 10.53 12.54
CA GLN A 62 0.03 10.53 12.66
C GLN A 62 -0.56 9.72 11.49
N VAL A 63 -1.24 8.62 11.80
CA VAL A 63 -1.84 7.73 10.80
C VAL A 63 -3.28 8.15 10.50
N TYR A 64 -3.59 8.32 9.22
CA TYR A 64 -4.90 8.69 8.69
C TYR A 64 -5.38 7.60 7.72
N GLY A 65 -6.15 6.64 8.25
CA GLY A 65 -6.73 5.55 7.48
C GLY A 65 -8.05 5.90 6.78
N ALA A 66 -8.67 4.89 6.17
CA ALA A 66 -9.99 4.97 5.56
C ALA A 66 -10.19 6.18 4.63
N SER A 67 -9.17 6.52 3.84
CA SER A 67 -9.18 7.66 2.89
C SER A 67 -9.42 9.04 3.53
N GLN A 68 -9.14 9.24 4.82
CA GLN A 68 -9.34 10.54 5.49
C GLN A 68 -8.54 11.68 4.83
N LEU A 69 -7.40 11.38 4.24
CA LEU A 69 -6.59 12.36 3.50
C LEU A 69 -6.78 12.26 1.97
N GLY A 70 -7.76 11.50 1.50
CA GLY A 70 -8.07 11.26 0.11
C GLY A 70 -7.81 9.82 -0.35
N ASP A 71 -8.17 9.49 -1.59
CA ASP A 71 -7.88 8.19 -2.21
C ASP A 71 -6.38 8.05 -2.57
N ASP A 72 -5.97 6.86 -3.01
CA ASP A 72 -4.56 6.60 -3.37
C ASP A 72 -4.00 7.57 -4.42
N THR A 73 -4.81 8.00 -5.40
CA THR A 73 -4.38 8.95 -6.44
C THR A 73 -4.14 10.32 -5.84
N GLU A 74 -5.06 10.78 -4.99
CA GLU A 74 -4.94 12.05 -4.29
C GLU A 74 -3.78 12.02 -3.28
N LEU A 75 -3.60 10.91 -2.57
CA LEU A 75 -2.48 10.74 -1.64
C LEU A 75 -1.13 10.82 -2.38
N LEU A 76 -0.98 10.15 -3.51
CA LEU A 76 0.24 10.23 -4.32
C LEU A 76 0.50 11.66 -4.82
N GLN A 77 -0.54 12.38 -5.25
CA GLN A 77 -0.40 13.80 -5.62
C GLN A 77 0.03 14.67 -4.42
N LYS A 78 -0.61 14.47 -3.26
CA LYS A 78 -0.31 15.21 -2.02
C LYS A 78 1.10 14.94 -1.51
N VAL A 79 1.58 13.70 -1.60
CA VAL A 79 2.97 13.33 -1.30
C VAL A 79 3.93 14.04 -2.25
N LYS A 80 3.67 14.03 -3.55
CA LYS A 80 4.51 14.71 -4.53
C LYS A 80 4.57 16.23 -4.30
N LEU A 81 3.47 16.84 -3.88
CA LEU A 81 3.37 18.27 -3.55
C LEU A 81 3.94 18.60 -2.16
N GLY A 82 4.10 17.63 -1.26
CA GLY A 82 4.57 17.79 0.11
C GLY A 82 3.49 18.27 1.09
N THR A 83 2.20 18.11 0.77
CA THR A 83 1.08 18.42 1.67
C THR A 83 0.69 17.23 2.56
N VAL A 84 1.11 16.03 2.18
CA VAL A 84 1.13 14.81 2.99
C VAL A 84 2.55 14.29 3.00
N ASP A 85 3.04 13.82 4.14
CA ASP A 85 4.44 13.44 4.32
C ASP A 85 4.72 12.02 3.84
N LEU A 86 3.77 11.11 4.12
CA LEU A 86 3.87 9.68 3.83
C LEU A 86 2.52 9.16 3.30
N ALA A 87 2.58 8.20 2.39
CA ALA A 87 1.41 7.46 1.94
C ALA A 87 1.72 5.97 1.79
N LEU A 88 0.67 5.13 1.81
CA LEU A 88 0.76 3.68 1.63
C LEU A 88 -0.05 3.23 0.39
N PRO A 89 0.33 3.64 -0.84
CA PRO A 89 -0.32 3.17 -2.06
C PRO A 89 0.03 1.72 -2.37
N SER A 90 -0.86 1.07 -3.16
CA SER A 90 -0.64 -0.27 -3.72
C SER A 90 -0.72 -0.21 -5.26
N THR A 91 -1.72 -0.85 -5.87
CA THR A 91 -1.99 -0.93 -7.33
C THR A 91 -1.83 0.42 -8.05
N VAL A 92 -2.31 1.51 -7.42
CA VAL A 92 -2.35 2.84 -8.02
C VAL A 92 -0.95 3.43 -8.27
N MET A 93 0.10 2.89 -7.63
CA MET A 93 1.49 3.29 -7.90
C MET A 93 1.85 3.14 -9.39
N SER A 94 1.28 2.14 -10.08
CA SER A 94 1.46 1.92 -11.52
C SER A 94 0.89 3.04 -12.40
N SER A 95 -0.02 3.86 -11.88
CA SER A 95 -0.61 5.01 -12.60
C SER A 95 0.34 6.20 -12.70
N VAL A 96 1.24 6.35 -11.73
CA VAL A 96 2.21 7.47 -11.66
C VAL A 96 3.61 7.03 -12.04
N VAL A 97 3.95 5.75 -11.86
CA VAL A 97 5.22 5.13 -12.26
C VAL A 97 4.92 3.84 -13.01
N PRO A 98 4.81 3.88 -14.35
CA PRO A 98 4.35 2.74 -15.17
C PRO A 98 5.09 1.42 -14.95
N ALA A 99 6.36 1.45 -14.55
CA ALA A 99 7.18 0.27 -14.26
C ALA A 99 6.64 -0.58 -13.09
N PHE A 100 5.92 0.04 -12.12
CA PHE A 100 5.24 -0.69 -11.05
C PHE A 100 4.06 -1.54 -11.54
N GLY A 101 3.65 -1.37 -12.78
CA GLY A 101 2.73 -2.28 -13.47
C GLY A 101 3.24 -3.72 -13.57
N LEU A 102 4.50 -4.00 -13.28
CA LEU A 102 5.02 -5.35 -13.12
C LEU A 102 4.17 -6.19 -12.15
N PHE A 103 3.74 -5.58 -11.04
CA PHE A 103 2.91 -6.24 -10.02
C PHE A 103 1.41 -6.30 -10.38
N GLU A 104 1.04 -5.81 -11.56
CA GLU A 104 -0.28 -5.99 -12.14
C GLU A 104 -0.33 -7.19 -13.12
N MET A 105 0.83 -7.84 -13.36
CA MET A 105 0.88 -9.04 -14.21
C MET A 105 0.26 -10.21 -13.48
N PRO A 106 -0.84 -10.80 -14.04
CA PRO A 106 -1.56 -11.86 -13.37
C PRO A 106 -0.69 -13.07 -13.10
N TYR A 107 -0.75 -13.63 -11.88
CA TYR A 107 -0.01 -14.84 -11.47
C TYR A 107 1.52 -14.74 -11.55
N LEU A 108 2.09 -13.54 -11.68
CA LEU A 108 3.53 -13.33 -11.72
C LEU A 108 4.19 -13.70 -10.40
N VAL A 109 3.67 -13.21 -9.28
CA VAL A 109 4.15 -13.52 -7.94
C VAL A 109 3.48 -14.79 -7.44
N LYS A 110 4.28 -15.80 -7.06
CA LYS A 110 3.79 -17.11 -6.64
C LYS A 110 3.42 -17.19 -5.16
N ASP A 111 4.26 -16.55 -4.33
CA ASP A 111 4.15 -16.56 -2.89
C ASP A 111 4.97 -15.40 -2.28
N ARG A 112 4.90 -15.25 -0.96
CA ARG A 112 5.62 -14.21 -0.22
C ARG A 112 7.13 -14.33 -0.31
N GLU A 113 7.67 -15.55 -0.38
CA GLU A 113 9.12 -15.77 -0.53
C GLU A 113 9.59 -15.36 -1.94
N HIS A 114 8.79 -15.63 -2.96
CA HIS A 114 9.05 -15.11 -4.30
C HIS A 114 9.02 -13.58 -4.32
N MET A 115 8.03 -12.96 -3.64
CA MET A 115 7.97 -11.50 -3.53
C MET A 115 9.21 -10.91 -2.85
N LYS A 116 9.74 -11.52 -1.80
CA LYS A 116 10.99 -11.08 -1.15
C LYS A 116 12.18 -11.10 -2.10
N ARG A 117 12.27 -12.12 -2.97
CA ARG A 117 13.32 -12.16 -3.99
C ARG A 117 13.15 -11.08 -5.05
N ILE A 118 11.92 -10.84 -5.50
CA ILE A 118 11.59 -9.74 -6.44
C ILE A 118 11.89 -8.39 -5.79
N ASP A 119 11.55 -8.20 -4.53
CA ASP A 119 11.84 -6.97 -3.79
C ASP A 119 13.34 -6.67 -3.84
N LYS A 120 14.17 -7.63 -3.45
CA LYS A 120 15.63 -7.50 -3.42
C LYS A 120 16.23 -7.27 -4.81
N GLU A 121 15.80 -8.04 -5.81
CA GLU A 121 16.48 -8.12 -7.11
C GLU A 121 15.89 -7.21 -8.19
N ILE A 122 14.66 -6.72 -8.01
CA ILE A 122 13.97 -5.86 -9.00
C ILE A 122 13.51 -4.55 -8.37
N VAL A 123 12.79 -4.59 -7.23
CA VAL A 123 12.20 -3.36 -6.68
C VAL A 123 13.31 -2.37 -6.31
N TRP A 124 14.22 -2.77 -5.44
CA TRP A 124 15.27 -1.86 -4.96
C TRP A 124 16.25 -1.40 -6.06
N PRO A 125 16.82 -2.28 -6.91
CA PRO A 125 17.78 -1.85 -7.89
C PRO A 125 17.17 -1.21 -9.15
N THR A 126 15.87 -1.44 -9.43
CA THR A 126 15.24 -1.00 -10.69
C THR A 126 14.07 -0.05 -10.46
N LEU A 127 13.06 -0.45 -9.67
CA LEU A 127 11.82 0.33 -9.56
C LEU A 127 11.96 1.54 -8.66
N VAL A 128 12.70 1.42 -7.56
CA VAL A 128 12.92 2.53 -6.61
C VAL A 128 13.62 3.71 -7.29
N PRO A 129 14.72 3.55 -8.06
CA PRO A 129 15.32 4.66 -8.79
C PRO A 129 14.38 5.32 -9.82
N ILE A 130 13.47 4.54 -10.43
CA ILE A 130 12.46 5.09 -11.35
C ILE A 130 11.42 5.92 -10.58
N ALA A 131 10.97 5.42 -9.42
CA ALA A 131 10.05 6.16 -8.56
C ALA A 131 10.65 7.47 -8.04
N GLU A 132 11.93 7.46 -7.65
CA GLU A 132 12.63 8.66 -7.20
C GLU A 132 12.71 9.73 -8.30
N LYS A 133 13.02 9.34 -9.52
CA LYS A 133 13.00 10.25 -10.70
C LYS A 133 11.61 10.82 -10.98
N ALA A 134 10.56 10.06 -10.64
CA ALA A 134 9.17 10.51 -10.74
C ALA A 134 8.72 11.40 -9.56
N GLY A 135 9.56 11.57 -8.54
CA GLY A 135 9.28 12.41 -7.37
C GLY A 135 8.64 11.66 -6.19
N TYR A 136 8.92 10.36 -6.07
CA TYR A 136 8.43 9.52 -4.97
C TYR A 136 9.59 8.81 -4.28
N ARG A 137 9.76 9.02 -2.97
CA ARG A 137 10.76 8.33 -2.16
C ARG A 137 10.15 7.05 -1.57
N VAL A 138 10.52 5.89 -2.11
CA VAL A 138 10.09 4.60 -1.55
C VAL A 138 10.99 4.23 -0.37
N LEU A 139 10.39 4.00 0.80
CA LEU A 139 11.11 3.63 2.03
C LEU A 139 11.10 2.14 2.29
N ALA A 140 10.02 1.45 1.93
CA ALA A 140 9.88 0.00 2.06
C ALA A 140 8.80 -0.53 1.11
N THR A 141 8.88 -1.83 0.82
CA THR A 141 7.84 -2.60 0.14
C THR A 141 7.17 -3.49 1.18
N TRP A 142 5.86 -3.34 1.31
CA TRP A 142 4.99 -4.15 2.19
C TRP A 142 4.03 -4.99 1.36
N GLU A 143 3.01 -5.54 2.01
CA GLU A 143 1.98 -6.36 1.38
C GLU A 143 0.61 -5.68 1.42
N ASN A 144 -0.14 -5.77 0.32
CA ASN A 144 -1.59 -5.67 0.31
C ASN A 144 -2.22 -7.07 0.24
N GLY A 145 -1.65 -7.98 -0.57
CA GLY A 145 -1.95 -9.41 -0.57
C GLY A 145 -2.42 -9.97 -1.91
N PHE A 146 -2.76 -11.27 -1.89
CA PHE A 146 -3.39 -11.96 -3.02
C PHE A 146 -4.85 -11.56 -3.14
N ARG A 147 -5.28 -11.26 -4.37
CA ARG A 147 -6.61 -10.69 -4.62
C ARG A 147 -7.59 -11.73 -5.12
N GLN A 148 -8.80 -11.64 -4.59
CA GLN A 148 -9.94 -12.49 -4.87
C GLN A 148 -11.03 -11.67 -5.55
N ILE A 149 -12.02 -12.34 -6.15
CA ILE A 149 -13.15 -11.67 -6.82
C ILE A 149 -14.42 -11.88 -5.98
N THR A 150 -15.14 -10.80 -5.69
CA THR A 150 -16.49 -10.87 -5.14
C THR A 150 -17.53 -10.37 -6.14
N ASN A 151 -18.74 -10.93 -6.12
CA ASN A 151 -19.84 -10.42 -6.95
C ASN A 151 -21.22 -10.93 -6.45
N ASN A 152 -22.29 -10.34 -7.00
CA ASN A 152 -23.69 -10.69 -6.65
C ASN A 152 -24.38 -11.62 -7.65
N LEU A 153 -23.77 -11.93 -8.79
CA LEU A 153 -24.45 -12.59 -9.90
C LEU A 153 -24.24 -14.11 -9.91
N ARG A 154 -22.98 -14.59 -9.80
CA ARG A 154 -22.64 -16.01 -9.93
C ARG A 154 -21.22 -16.33 -9.39
N PRO A 155 -20.94 -17.61 -9.05
CA PRO A 155 -19.56 -18.04 -8.80
C PRO A 155 -18.70 -17.85 -10.05
N ILE A 156 -17.47 -17.37 -9.88
CA ILE A 156 -16.48 -17.25 -10.96
C ILE A 156 -15.55 -18.46 -10.89
N LYS A 157 -15.73 -19.39 -11.81
CA LYS A 157 -14.90 -20.59 -11.95
C LYS A 157 -13.78 -20.38 -12.99
N GLY A 158 -14.04 -19.57 -14.02
CA GLY A 158 -13.09 -19.25 -15.07
C GLY A 158 -13.33 -17.86 -15.67
N PRO A 159 -12.48 -17.44 -16.62
CA PRO A 159 -12.60 -16.10 -17.25
C PRO A 159 -13.97 -15.86 -17.90
N ASP A 160 -14.55 -16.89 -18.51
CA ASP A 160 -15.85 -16.77 -19.21
C ASP A 160 -17.00 -16.39 -18.27
N ASP A 161 -16.90 -16.72 -16.98
CA ASP A 161 -17.90 -16.34 -15.98
C ASP A 161 -17.89 -14.83 -15.68
N LEU A 162 -16.83 -14.13 -16.07
CA LEU A 162 -16.71 -12.68 -15.92
C LEU A 162 -17.44 -11.88 -17.02
N LYS A 163 -17.90 -12.53 -18.10
CA LYS A 163 -18.58 -11.86 -19.20
C LYS A 163 -19.79 -11.07 -18.71
N GLY A 164 -19.78 -9.77 -19.02
CA GLY A 164 -20.86 -8.84 -18.69
C GLY A 164 -20.93 -8.40 -17.22
N ILE A 165 -20.04 -8.87 -16.34
CA ILE A 165 -19.97 -8.39 -14.96
C ILE A 165 -19.39 -6.98 -14.93
N LYS A 166 -20.13 -6.04 -14.36
CA LYS A 166 -19.64 -4.70 -14.03
C LYS A 166 -18.75 -4.81 -12.81
N LEU A 167 -17.45 -4.91 -13.05
CA LEU A 167 -16.46 -5.15 -12.00
C LEU A 167 -15.74 -3.86 -11.62
N ARG A 168 -15.85 -3.45 -10.37
CA ARG A 168 -15.00 -2.39 -9.86
C ARG A 168 -13.55 -2.87 -9.76
N VAL A 169 -12.63 -2.05 -10.23
CA VAL A 169 -11.18 -2.25 -10.07
C VAL A 169 -10.52 -0.99 -9.48
N PRO A 170 -9.36 -1.08 -8.83
CA PRO A 170 -8.61 0.11 -8.43
C PRO A 170 -8.15 0.91 -9.65
N LYS A 171 -7.90 2.21 -9.43
CA LYS A 171 -7.45 3.10 -10.51
C LYS A 171 -6.08 2.63 -11.05
N GLY A 172 -6.04 2.25 -12.32
CA GLY A 172 -4.84 1.79 -13.02
C GLY A 172 -5.16 1.07 -14.32
N LYS A 173 -4.42 1.38 -15.40
CA LYS A 173 -4.71 0.85 -16.73
C LYS A 173 -4.56 -0.67 -16.85
N TRP A 174 -3.60 -1.25 -16.13
CA TRP A 174 -3.28 -2.67 -16.23
C TRP A 174 -4.40 -3.54 -15.66
N ARG A 175 -5.00 -3.14 -14.53
CA ARG A 175 -6.12 -3.85 -13.94
C ARG A 175 -7.36 -3.79 -14.83
N VAL A 176 -7.61 -2.63 -15.45
CA VAL A 176 -8.68 -2.49 -16.45
C VAL A 176 -8.42 -3.42 -17.64
N LYS A 177 -7.20 -3.41 -18.22
CA LYS A 177 -6.84 -4.29 -19.33
C LYS A 177 -6.96 -5.78 -18.98
N MET A 178 -6.54 -6.16 -17.77
CA MET A 178 -6.65 -7.53 -17.26
C MET A 178 -8.11 -8.01 -17.31
N PHE A 179 -9.01 -7.29 -16.65
CA PHE A 179 -10.41 -7.73 -16.58
C PHE A 179 -11.17 -7.57 -17.88
N GLN A 180 -10.79 -6.62 -18.74
CA GLN A 180 -11.29 -6.57 -20.13
C GLN A 180 -10.88 -7.82 -20.91
N SER A 181 -9.65 -8.30 -20.76
CA SER A 181 -9.19 -9.53 -21.43
C SER A 181 -9.92 -10.79 -20.95
N TYR A 182 -10.49 -10.75 -19.74
CA TYR A 182 -11.34 -11.82 -19.18
C TYR A 182 -12.84 -11.64 -19.54
N GLY A 183 -13.19 -10.60 -20.28
CA GLY A 183 -14.57 -10.34 -20.74
C GLY A 183 -15.45 -9.60 -19.75
N ALA A 184 -14.92 -9.12 -18.62
CA ALA A 184 -15.66 -8.26 -17.72
C ALA A 184 -15.83 -6.84 -18.29
N SER A 185 -16.72 -6.06 -17.66
CA SER A 185 -16.87 -4.62 -17.85
C SER A 185 -16.25 -3.87 -16.66
N PRO A 186 -14.90 -3.70 -16.62
CA PRO A 186 -14.24 -3.09 -15.48
C PRO A 186 -14.45 -1.58 -15.43
N SER A 187 -14.64 -1.05 -14.23
CA SER A 187 -14.71 0.39 -13.95
C SER A 187 -13.75 0.75 -12.80
N ALA A 188 -12.86 1.72 -13.06
CA ALA A 188 -11.87 2.17 -12.09
C ALA A 188 -12.50 3.14 -11.09
N MET A 189 -12.34 2.85 -9.78
CA MET A 189 -13.00 3.60 -8.70
C MET A 189 -12.16 3.57 -7.42
N GLY A 190 -12.17 4.67 -6.63
CA GLY A 190 -11.55 4.73 -5.30
C GLY A 190 -12.17 3.72 -4.33
N LEU A 191 -11.39 3.24 -3.33
CA LEU A 191 -11.88 2.21 -2.40
C LEU A 191 -13.07 2.70 -1.56
N SER A 192 -13.08 3.97 -1.16
CA SER A 192 -14.13 4.58 -0.34
C SER A 192 -15.51 4.61 -1.01
N GLU A 193 -15.56 4.51 -2.33
CA GLU A 193 -16.81 4.55 -3.12
C GLU A 193 -17.43 3.15 -3.32
N VAL A 194 -16.64 2.08 -3.08
CA VAL A 194 -16.97 0.72 -3.52
C VAL A 194 -18.17 0.15 -2.79
N PHE A 195 -18.25 0.31 -1.47
CA PHE A 195 -19.35 -0.26 -0.70
C PHE A 195 -20.71 0.23 -1.22
N VAL A 196 -20.85 1.53 -1.43
CA VAL A 196 -22.09 2.13 -1.95
C VAL A 196 -22.36 1.68 -3.38
N ALA A 197 -21.33 1.61 -4.24
CA ALA A 197 -21.49 1.15 -5.62
C ALA A 197 -21.96 -0.31 -5.71
N LEU A 198 -21.50 -1.19 -4.80
CA LEU A 198 -21.95 -2.57 -4.68
C LEU A 198 -23.36 -2.66 -4.09
N GLN A 199 -23.64 -1.90 -3.04
CA GLN A 199 -24.94 -1.88 -2.36
C GLN A 199 -26.08 -1.42 -3.30
N THR A 200 -25.81 -0.42 -4.13
CA THR A 200 -26.79 0.14 -5.07
C THR A 200 -26.86 -0.60 -6.41
N GLY A 201 -25.97 -1.58 -6.65
CA GLY A 201 -25.91 -2.33 -7.90
C GLY A 201 -25.35 -1.53 -9.09
N VAL A 202 -24.69 -0.40 -8.84
CA VAL A 202 -23.89 0.32 -9.84
C VAL A 202 -22.75 -0.58 -10.34
N MET A 203 -22.12 -1.33 -9.40
CA MET A 203 -21.19 -2.41 -9.68
C MET A 203 -21.78 -3.76 -9.22
N ASP A 204 -21.54 -4.80 -10.02
CA ASP A 204 -21.96 -6.15 -9.69
C ASP A 204 -20.96 -6.84 -8.75
N GLY A 205 -19.68 -6.43 -8.81
CA GLY A 205 -18.59 -7.03 -8.04
C GLY A 205 -17.37 -6.13 -7.96
N GLU A 206 -16.38 -6.62 -7.23
CA GLU A 206 -15.09 -5.98 -7.03
C GLU A 206 -13.99 -7.06 -6.85
N GLU A 207 -12.72 -6.65 -6.75
CA GLU A 207 -11.63 -7.56 -6.46
C GLU A 207 -10.65 -6.93 -5.46
N ASN A 208 -10.31 -7.68 -4.43
CA ASN A 208 -9.42 -7.27 -3.33
C ASN A 208 -8.85 -8.47 -2.57
N PRO A 209 -7.79 -8.26 -1.75
CA PRO A 209 -7.40 -9.24 -0.75
C PRO A 209 -8.50 -9.45 0.30
N LEU A 210 -8.52 -10.63 0.92
CA LEU A 210 -9.49 -10.98 1.96
C LEU A 210 -9.54 -9.94 3.09
N THR A 211 -8.38 -9.37 3.43
CA THR A 211 -8.26 -8.33 4.46
C THR A 211 -9.08 -7.09 4.12
N GLN A 212 -9.04 -6.63 2.87
CA GLN A 212 -9.83 -5.49 2.41
C GLN A 212 -11.31 -5.83 2.25
N ILE A 213 -11.64 -7.03 1.73
CA ILE A 213 -13.02 -7.49 1.59
C ILE A 213 -13.72 -7.47 2.95
N TYR A 214 -13.06 -8.06 3.97
CA TYR A 214 -13.65 -8.18 5.30
C TYR A 214 -13.75 -6.83 6.02
N THR A 215 -12.67 -6.05 6.06
CA THR A 215 -12.63 -4.79 6.81
C THR A 215 -13.44 -3.67 6.16
N SER A 216 -13.62 -3.72 4.82
CA SER A 216 -14.55 -2.84 4.09
C SER A 216 -16.00 -3.34 4.12
N LYS A 217 -16.28 -4.46 4.81
CA LYS A 217 -17.62 -5.05 4.97
C LYS A 217 -18.30 -5.44 3.66
N PHE A 218 -17.52 -5.80 2.64
CA PHE A 218 -18.12 -6.18 1.35
C PHE A 218 -18.98 -7.44 1.44
N GLN A 219 -18.75 -8.32 2.42
CA GLN A 219 -19.61 -9.46 2.71
C GLN A 219 -21.06 -9.08 3.06
N GLU A 220 -21.33 -7.84 3.47
CA GLU A 220 -22.68 -7.36 3.73
C GLU A 220 -23.46 -7.06 2.43
N VAL A 221 -22.74 -6.84 1.32
CA VAL A 221 -23.29 -6.41 0.02
C VAL A 221 -22.88 -7.30 -1.16
N GLN A 222 -22.14 -8.39 -0.91
CA GLN A 222 -21.67 -9.34 -1.91
C GLN A 222 -22.00 -10.79 -1.53
N LYS A 223 -22.49 -11.60 -2.48
CA LYS A 223 -22.95 -12.97 -2.27
C LYS A 223 -21.88 -14.03 -2.49
N TYR A 224 -21.04 -13.85 -3.51
CA TYR A 224 -20.06 -14.83 -3.96
C TYR A 224 -18.65 -14.32 -3.73
N LEU A 225 -17.77 -15.21 -3.29
CA LEU A 225 -16.34 -15.00 -3.17
C LEU A 225 -15.63 -16.12 -3.95
N SER A 226 -14.94 -15.75 -5.01
CA SER A 226 -14.20 -16.69 -5.85
C SER A 226 -12.71 -16.53 -5.60
N LEU A 227 -12.06 -17.62 -5.13
CA LEU A 227 -10.65 -17.65 -4.78
C LEU A 227 -9.83 -17.80 -6.05
N THR A 228 -9.52 -16.68 -6.66
CA THR A 228 -8.81 -16.60 -7.93
C THR A 228 -7.31 -16.42 -7.78
N ASP A 229 -6.84 -15.76 -6.70
CA ASP A 229 -5.43 -15.34 -6.50
C ASP A 229 -4.82 -14.74 -7.77
N HIS A 230 -5.64 -14.05 -8.56
CA HIS A 230 -5.29 -13.61 -9.91
C HIS A 230 -4.11 -12.64 -9.96
N VAL A 231 -3.81 -11.95 -8.87
CA VAL A 231 -2.65 -11.10 -8.73
C VAL A 231 -2.27 -10.91 -7.26
N TYR A 232 -0.98 -10.90 -6.98
CA TYR A 232 -0.43 -10.41 -5.71
C TYR A 232 -0.09 -8.93 -5.85
N THR A 233 -0.53 -8.12 -4.92
CA THR A 233 -0.22 -6.69 -4.91
C THR A 233 0.61 -6.32 -3.69
N PRO A 234 1.83 -5.78 -3.87
CA PRO A 234 2.55 -5.12 -2.80
C PRO A 234 1.89 -3.80 -2.41
N ALA A 235 2.24 -3.28 -1.26
CA ALA A 235 2.03 -1.91 -0.83
C ALA A 235 3.38 -1.22 -0.65
N TYR A 236 3.43 0.09 -0.79
CA TYR A 236 4.70 0.84 -0.75
C TYR A 236 4.62 1.93 0.30
N VAL A 237 5.60 2.00 1.18
CA VAL A 237 5.75 3.17 2.04
C VAL A 237 6.44 4.26 1.22
N VAL A 238 5.67 5.26 0.83
CA VAL A 238 6.14 6.36 -0.03
C VAL A 238 6.20 7.65 0.76
N ALA A 239 7.37 8.29 0.77
CA ALA A 239 7.58 9.58 1.40
C ALA A 239 7.65 10.71 0.37
N SER A 240 7.24 11.91 0.78
CA SER A 240 7.44 13.14 0.04
C SER A 240 8.92 13.53 0.04
N PRO A 241 9.62 13.57 -1.11
CA PRO A 241 11.01 14.03 -1.13
C PRO A 241 11.15 15.44 -0.56
N ARG A 242 10.19 16.34 -0.84
CA ARG A 242 10.22 17.75 -0.35
C ARG A 242 10.24 17.86 1.18
N LYS A 243 9.61 16.93 1.87
CA LYS A 243 9.55 16.91 3.34
C LYS A 243 10.63 16.01 3.92
N PHE A 244 10.78 14.82 3.37
CA PHE A 244 11.68 13.79 3.88
C PHE A 244 13.15 14.21 3.76
N ASP A 245 13.55 14.80 2.62
CA ASP A 245 14.93 15.22 2.40
C ASP A 245 15.35 16.42 3.27
N GLY A 246 14.38 17.18 3.78
CA GLY A 246 14.61 18.25 4.77
C GLY A 246 14.90 17.75 6.19
N LEU A 247 14.67 16.47 6.50
CA LEU A 247 14.98 15.89 7.81
C LEU A 247 16.49 15.63 7.95
N PRO A 248 17.05 15.68 9.17
CA PRO A 248 18.43 15.27 9.41
C PRO A 248 18.70 13.85 8.89
N GLU A 249 19.88 13.61 8.33
CA GLU A 249 20.22 12.31 7.71
C GLU A 249 20.02 11.11 8.67
N ALA A 250 20.44 11.26 9.93
CA ALA A 250 20.26 10.24 10.94
C ALA A 250 18.78 9.90 11.17
N VAL A 251 17.89 10.91 11.14
CA VAL A 251 16.44 10.74 11.30
C VAL A 251 15.86 10.02 10.08
N ARG A 252 16.26 10.41 8.86
CA ARG A 252 15.84 9.73 7.63
C ARG A 252 16.21 8.26 7.63
N LYS A 253 17.45 7.93 8.03
CA LYS A 253 17.92 6.54 8.16
C LYS A 253 17.10 5.76 9.18
N GLN A 254 16.77 6.35 10.33
CA GLN A 254 15.94 5.71 11.35
C GLN A 254 14.51 5.43 10.85
N ILE A 255 13.90 6.38 10.13
CA ILE A 255 12.56 6.20 9.55
C ILE A 255 12.58 5.10 8.48
N GLN A 256 13.56 5.14 7.57
CA GLN A 256 13.68 4.11 6.53
C GLN A 256 13.94 2.72 7.12
N GLN A 257 14.80 2.63 8.10
CA GLN A 257 15.07 1.38 8.82
C GLN A 257 13.80 0.87 9.53
N ALA A 258 13.04 1.73 10.19
CA ALA A 258 11.75 1.36 10.80
C ALA A 258 10.78 0.81 9.75
N ALA A 259 10.68 1.44 8.57
CA ALA A 259 9.81 0.97 7.49
C ALA A 259 10.22 -0.43 6.99
N GLN A 260 11.52 -0.67 6.81
CA GLN A 260 12.05 -1.97 6.37
C GLN A 260 11.86 -3.05 7.45
N GLU A 261 12.13 -2.74 8.70
CA GLU A 261 11.95 -3.68 9.83
C GLU A 261 10.47 -3.98 10.12
N THR A 262 9.54 -3.18 9.62
CA THR A 262 8.10 -3.46 9.71
C THR A 262 7.66 -4.54 8.69
N GLN A 263 8.40 -4.76 7.60
CA GLN A 263 8.03 -5.71 6.55
C GLN A 263 7.75 -7.15 7.05
N PRO A 264 8.57 -7.78 7.91
CA PRO A 264 8.26 -9.10 8.46
C PRO A 264 6.92 -9.14 9.21
N PHE A 265 6.65 -8.13 10.04
CA PHE A 265 5.36 -7.99 10.73
C PHE A 265 4.18 -7.94 9.75
N VAL A 266 4.34 -7.21 8.63
CA VAL A 266 3.30 -7.10 7.60
C VAL A 266 3.02 -8.47 6.96
N TYR A 267 4.06 -9.22 6.59
CA TYR A 267 3.91 -10.54 5.98
C TYR A 267 3.31 -11.58 6.93
N GLU A 268 3.74 -11.60 8.19
CA GLU A 268 3.20 -12.50 9.22
C GLU A 268 1.74 -12.17 9.53
N THR A 269 1.41 -10.88 9.68
CA THR A 269 0.04 -10.42 9.92
C THR A 269 -0.86 -10.73 8.73
N GLY A 270 -0.40 -10.47 7.49
CA GLY A 270 -1.14 -10.77 6.28
C GLY A 270 -1.44 -12.27 6.14
N ALA A 271 -0.44 -13.13 6.36
CA ALA A 271 -0.63 -14.59 6.33
C ALA A 271 -1.66 -15.07 7.34
N LYS A 272 -1.55 -14.60 8.58
CA LYS A 272 -2.52 -14.94 9.64
C LYS A 272 -3.93 -14.44 9.34
N MET A 273 -4.04 -13.23 8.79
CA MET A 273 -5.34 -12.70 8.38
C MET A 273 -5.96 -13.52 7.24
N ASP A 274 -5.18 -13.95 6.24
CA ASP A 274 -5.69 -14.79 5.14
C ASP A 274 -6.29 -16.11 5.67
N GLU A 275 -5.61 -16.77 6.64
CA GLU A 275 -6.11 -18.00 7.27
C GLU A 275 -7.42 -17.77 8.04
N ASP A 276 -7.49 -16.70 8.83
CA ASP A 276 -8.62 -16.41 9.71
C ASP A 276 -9.86 -15.89 8.95
N LEU A 277 -9.65 -15.03 7.95
CA LEU A 277 -10.72 -14.24 7.34
C LEU A 277 -11.56 -15.04 6.35
N LEU A 278 -10.99 -16.03 5.66
CA LEU A 278 -11.78 -16.88 4.77
C LEU A 278 -12.95 -17.53 5.50
N GLY A 279 -12.68 -18.16 6.63
CA GLY A 279 -13.74 -18.79 7.45
C GLY A 279 -14.71 -17.78 8.06
N LYS A 280 -14.28 -16.54 8.33
CA LYS A 280 -15.19 -15.48 8.80
C LYS A 280 -16.13 -15.00 7.69
N LEU A 281 -15.64 -14.86 6.46
CA LEU A 281 -16.42 -14.49 5.29
C LEU A 281 -17.45 -15.56 4.93
N GLU A 282 -17.08 -16.85 5.01
CA GLU A 282 -18.02 -17.98 4.83
C GLU A 282 -19.12 -17.98 5.89
N ARG A 283 -18.76 -17.86 7.16
CA ARG A 283 -19.74 -17.76 8.27
C ARG A 283 -20.59 -16.50 8.18
N GLY A 284 -20.08 -15.44 7.56
CA GLY A 284 -20.80 -14.21 7.23
C GLY A 284 -21.80 -14.36 6.08
N GLY A 285 -21.89 -15.55 5.46
CA GLY A 285 -22.89 -15.86 4.43
C GLY A 285 -22.38 -15.79 2.99
N MET A 286 -21.10 -15.51 2.76
CA MET A 286 -20.53 -15.54 1.42
C MET A 286 -20.43 -16.99 0.90
N LYS A 287 -20.82 -17.19 -0.35
CA LYS A 287 -20.66 -18.47 -1.06
C LYS A 287 -19.29 -18.51 -1.69
N VAL A 288 -18.40 -19.30 -1.11
CA VAL A 288 -16.99 -19.41 -1.56
C VAL A 288 -16.85 -20.53 -2.59
N ASN A 289 -16.03 -20.27 -3.62
CA ASN A 289 -15.59 -21.30 -4.57
C ASN A 289 -14.13 -21.11 -4.99
N GLN A 290 -13.51 -22.20 -5.39
CA GLN A 290 -12.22 -22.19 -6.07
C GLN A 290 -12.40 -21.87 -7.54
N ALA A 291 -11.47 -21.09 -8.12
CA ALA A 291 -11.43 -20.81 -9.54
C ALA A 291 -10.35 -21.65 -10.25
N ASP A 292 -10.55 -21.88 -11.54
CA ASP A 292 -9.53 -22.48 -12.42
C ASP A 292 -8.44 -21.45 -12.74
N LYS A 293 -7.39 -21.44 -11.92
CA LYS A 293 -6.27 -20.52 -12.06
C LYS A 293 -5.52 -20.72 -13.38
N GLN A 294 -5.49 -21.95 -13.93
CA GLN A 294 -4.83 -22.22 -15.19
C GLN A 294 -5.56 -21.58 -16.37
N ALA A 295 -6.89 -21.62 -16.37
CA ALA A 295 -7.71 -20.93 -17.36
C ALA A 295 -7.45 -19.41 -17.34
N PHE A 296 -7.39 -18.81 -16.15
CA PHE A 296 -7.06 -17.39 -15.98
C PHE A 296 -5.63 -17.06 -16.44
N GLN A 297 -4.63 -17.89 -16.11
CA GLN A 297 -3.24 -17.72 -16.57
C GLN A 297 -3.16 -17.71 -18.10
N LYS A 298 -3.85 -18.65 -18.75
CA LYS A 298 -3.90 -18.72 -20.21
C LYS A 298 -4.53 -17.47 -20.83
N ALA A 299 -5.60 -16.97 -20.23
CA ALA A 299 -6.28 -15.76 -20.69
C ALA A 299 -5.50 -14.46 -20.42
N SER A 300 -4.46 -14.50 -19.59
CA SER A 300 -3.65 -13.34 -19.19
C SER A 300 -2.59 -12.91 -20.19
N LYS A 301 -2.31 -13.73 -21.21
CA LYS A 301 -1.24 -13.45 -22.18
C LYS A 301 -1.29 -12.03 -22.77
N PRO A 302 -2.45 -11.49 -23.20
CA PRO A 302 -2.51 -10.11 -23.75
C PRO A 302 -2.01 -9.04 -22.79
N VAL A 303 -2.18 -9.22 -21.47
CA VAL A 303 -1.75 -8.25 -20.46
C VAL A 303 -0.21 -8.22 -20.41
N TYR A 304 0.43 -9.39 -20.44
CA TYR A 304 1.88 -9.53 -20.49
C TYR A 304 2.48 -8.93 -21.78
N ASP A 305 1.87 -9.20 -22.93
CA ASP A 305 2.31 -8.68 -24.22
C ASP A 305 2.24 -7.14 -24.23
N ASN A 306 1.14 -6.56 -23.73
CA ASN A 306 0.97 -5.13 -23.62
C ASN A 306 2.00 -4.50 -22.68
N PHE A 307 2.24 -5.08 -21.49
CA PHE A 307 3.25 -4.57 -20.57
C PHE A 307 4.65 -4.61 -21.16
N SER A 308 4.99 -5.72 -21.84
CA SER A 308 6.29 -5.90 -22.50
C SER A 308 6.56 -4.86 -23.57
N THR A 309 5.54 -4.35 -24.24
CA THR A 309 5.67 -3.36 -25.32
C THR A 309 5.53 -1.92 -24.84
N GLU A 310 4.65 -1.65 -23.86
CA GLU A 310 4.32 -0.30 -23.43
C GLU A 310 5.26 0.24 -22.32
N VAL A 311 5.94 -0.65 -21.58
CA VAL A 311 6.81 -0.26 -20.46
C VAL A 311 8.27 -0.47 -20.83
N PRO A 312 9.14 0.56 -20.70
CA PRO A 312 10.57 0.40 -20.91
C PRO A 312 11.13 -0.74 -20.05
N ASN A 313 11.85 -1.67 -20.67
CA ASN A 313 12.37 -2.89 -20.05
C ASN A 313 11.29 -3.83 -19.45
N GLY A 314 10.03 -3.67 -19.84
CA GLY A 314 8.91 -4.46 -19.30
C GLY A 314 9.10 -5.96 -19.49
N LYS A 315 9.52 -6.38 -20.70
CA LYS A 315 9.82 -7.78 -21.00
C LYS A 315 10.92 -8.35 -20.09
N GLN A 316 12.04 -7.64 -19.96
CA GLN A 316 13.17 -8.06 -19.13
C GLN A 316 12.78 -8.15 -17.64
N MET A 317 11.98 -7.22 -17.15
CA MET A 317 11.48 -7.27 -15.77
C MET A 317 10.58 -8.48 -15.52
N ILE A 318 9.68 -8.81 -16.46
CA ILE A 318 8.84 -10.02 -16.40
C ILE A 318 9.71 -11.28 -16.39
N GLU A 319 10.63 -11.42 -17.34
CA GLU A 319 11.50 -12.59 -17.46
C GLU A 319 12.34 -12.80 -16.19
N LYS A 320 12.90 -11.70 -15.65
CA LYS A 320 13.65 -11.75 -14.39
C LYS A 320 12.75 -12.15 -13.21
N ALA A 321 11.54 -11.58 -13.11
CA ALA A 321 10.61 -11.94 -12.05
C ALA A 321 10.21 -13.42 -12.12
N ILE A 322 9.92 -13.94 -13.31
CA ILE A 322 9.59 -15.36 -13.51
C ILE A 322 10.78 -16.26 -13.10
N ALA A 323 12.00 -15.91 -13.49
CA ALA A 323 13.20 -16.67 -13.13
C ALA A 323 13.41 -16.75 -11.61
N LEU A 324 13.18 -15.65 -10.88
CA LEU A 324 13.25 -15.61 -9.42
C LEU A 324 12.20 -16.52 -8.74
N GLY A 325 11.12 -16.87 -9.44
CA GLY A 325 10.10 -17.81 -8.96
C GLY A 325 10.50 -19.29 -9.08
N SER A 326 11.58 -19.61 -9.79
CA SER A 326 12.05 -20.98 -9.98
C SER A 326 12.99 -21.47 -8.87
N GLY A 327 13.32 -20.64 -7.89
CA GLY A 327 14.15 -21.02 -6.74
C GLY A 327 15.60 -21.37 -7.08
N LYS A 328 16.09 -20.91 -8.27
CA LYS A 328 17.49 -21.09 -8.70
C LYS A 328 18.32 -19.86 -8.42
#